data_e6dc9e6e2aa76116552c9384b62f676e
#
_entry.id   e6dc9e6e2aa76116552c9384b62f676e
#
_cell.length_a   1.000
_cell.length_b   1.000
_cell.length_c   1.000
_cell.angle_alpha   90.00
_cell.angle_beta   90.00
_cell.angle_gamma   90.00
#
_symmetry.space_group_name_H-M   'P 1'
#
loop_
_entity.id
_entity.type
_entity.pdbx_description
1 polymer ?
#
loop_
_entity_poly.entity_id
_entity_poly.type
_entity_poly.pdbx_seq_one_letter_code
_entity_poly.pdbx_strand_id
1 'polypeptide(L)'
;MLYYLSQFTDNFSFLNIFNYITFRTGAAIFTSFLLTLLIGPKVVTKLRSYKIQQIERQYGPASHLSKNGTPTMGGLLIFVSLIVSVLLWARLDSNYIWLLIFTTVTLGIAGVMDDYTKLVKKNPEGMKSSIKLAIQLFTAVVVVGYLALNPPNGEYSTALIIPYMSKMFIDLSVFYFAFAMLVIVGSSNATNLTDGLDGLASGCMVFTAATYGIVAYLAGNFHFADYLKIIYVPGAGEITVFMGALIGACMGFLWFNSYPAQVFMGDTSSLFLGGVIGTAALCVKQEFLLPIAGGIFVLETVSVMLQMGYFKLTHGKRLFKMAPIHHHFELMGVPEPKVIVRFWIVGAMLMLLALASLKIR
;
A
#
# COMPACT_ATOMS: atom_id res chain seq x y z
N MET A 1 10.25 -8.82 -17.83
CA MET A 1 10.69 -9.07 -19.23
C MET A 1 12.18 -8.74 -19.42
N LEU A 2 12.64 -7.55 -19.07
CA LEU A 2 14.05 -7.15 -19.26
C LEU A 2 15.05 -7.99 -18.45
N TYR A 3 14.64 -8.58 -17.32
CA TYR A 3 15.47 -9.53 -16.59
C TYR A 3 16.02 -10.64 -17.48
N TYR A 4 15.23 -11.18 -18.42
CA TYR A 4 15.66 -12.30 -19.27
C TYR A 4 16.73 -11.92 -20.30
N LEU A 5 17.01 -10.62 -20.49
CA LEU A 5 18.17 -10.19 -21.29
C LEU A 5 19.50 -10.60 -20.64
N SER A 6 19.52 -10.84 -19.33
CA SER A 6 20.69 -11.36 -18.63
C SER A 6 21.12 -12.77 -19.12
N GLN A 7 20.23 -13.52 -19.75
CA GLN A 7 20.58 -14.82 -20.35
C GLN A 7 21.56 -14.71 -21.54
N PHE A 8 21.68 -13.51 -22.13
CA PHE A 8 22.59 -13.21 -23.22
C PHE A 8 23.92 -12.60 -22.75
N THR A 9 24.25 -12.73 -21.45
CA THR A 9 25.47 -12.17 -20.85
C THR A 9 26.75 -12.73 -21.50
N ASP A 10 26.73 -13.99 -21.94
CA ASP A 10 27.87 -14.61 -22.62
C ASP A 10 28.22 -13.91 -23.94
N ASN A 11 27.24 -13.33 -24.62
CA ASN A 11 27.43 -12.57 -25.85
C ASN A 11 27.69 -11.09 -25.58
N PHE A 12 27.06 -10.54 -24.53
CA PHE A 12 27.14 -9.11 -24.21
C PHE A 12 27.24 -8.93 -22.69
N SER A 13 28.46 -8.78 -22.17
CA SER A 13 28.75 -8.73 -20.73
C SER A 13 28.01 -7.62 -19.98
N PHE A 14 27.68 -6.49 -20.64
CA PHE A 14 26.93 -5.40 -20.02
C PHE A 14 25.48 -5.81 -19.63
N LEU A 15 24.92 -6.87 -20.25
CA LEU A 15 23.59 -7.36 -19.91
C LEU A 15 23.52 -8.03 -18.51
N ASN A 16 24.70 -8.31 -17.91
CA ASN A 16 24.75 -8.82 -16.53
C ASN A 16 24.12 -7.86 -15.52
N ILE A 17 24.02 -6.58 -15.83
CA ILE A 17 23.37 -5.58 -14.95
C ILE A 17 21.93 -5.94 -14.62
N PHE A 18 21.20 -6.62 -15.51
CA PHE A 18 19.83 -7.06 -15.29
C PHE A 18 19.68 -8.18 -14.25
N ASN A 19 20.76 -8.85 -13.85
CA ASN A 19 20.76 -9.83 -12.76
C ASN A 19 20.66 -9.15 -11.38
N TYR A 20 21.14 -7.91 -11.26
CA TYR A 20 21.19 -7.21 -9.97
C TYR A 20 19.80 -6.66 -9.57
N ILE A 21 19.30 -7.14 -8.45
CA ILE A 21 18.01 -6.69 -7.87
C ILE A 21 18.01 -5.18 -7.64
N THR A 22 19.11 -4.63 -7.13
CA THR A 22 19.26 -3.20 -6.84
C THR A 22 19.13 -2.33 -8.09
N PHE A 23 19.75 -2.74 -9.20
CA PHE A 23 19.61 -2.06 -10.48
C PHE A 23 18.18 -2.11 -10.98
N ARG A 24 17.55 -3.30 -10.99
CA ARG A 24 16.17 -3.47 -11.43
C ARG A 24 15.18 -2.69 -10.56
N THR A 25 15.42 -2.62 -9.25
CA THR A 25 14.61 -1.81 -8.34
C THR A 25 14.71 -0.32 -8.68
N GLY A 26 15.93 0.21 -8.84
CA GLY A 26 16.14 1.60 -9.25
C GLY A 26 15.45 1.90 -10.58
N ALA A 27 15.66 1.03 -11.58
CA ALA A 27 15.03 1.16 -12.89
C ALA A 27 13.49 1.07 -12.82
N ALA A 28 12.96 0.21 -11.95
CA ALA A 28 11.50 0.10 -11.73
C ALA A 28 10.92 1.38 -11.10
N ILE A 29 11.62 1.99 -10.13
CA ILE A 29 11.24 3.30 -9.55
C ILE A 29 11.15 4.35 -10.65
N PHE A 30 12.23 4.52 -11.43
CA PHE A 30 12.28 5.54 -12.48
C PHE A 30 11.25 5.29 -13.57
N THR A 31 11.08 4.04 -14.01
CA THR A 31 10.12 3.70 -15.07
C THR A 31 8.70 4.02 -14.63
N SER A 32 8.27 3.58 -13.45
CA SER A 32 6.91 3.83 -12.96
C SER A 32 6.66 5.31 -12.69
N PHE A 33 7.64 6.03 -12.14
CA PHE A 33 7.59 7.47 -11.94
C PHE A 33 7.42 8.22 -13.26
N LEU A 34 8.30 7.96 -14.24
CA LEU A 34 8.24 8.61 -15.54
C LEU A 34 6.97 8.27 -16.31
N LEU A 35 6.51 7.01 -16.27
CA LEU A 35 5.23 6.64 -16.90
C LEU A 35 4.07 7.44 -16.29
N THR A 36 4.03 7.57 -14.97
CA THR A 36 2.99 8.37 -14.31
C THR A 36 3.04 9.83 -14.75
N LEU A 37 4.23 10.44 -14.84
CA LEU A 37 4.39 11.82 -15.30
C LEU A 37 3.97 12.01 -16.77
N LEU A 38 4.34 11.07 -17.64
CA LEU A 38 4.04 11.17 -19.08
C LEU A 38 2.56 10.94 -19.39
N ILE A 39 1.91 10.03 -18.69
CA ILE A 39 0.50 9.66 -18.91
C ILE A 39 -0.44 10.59 -18.12
N GLY A 40 0.02 11.09 -16.97
CA GLY A 40 -0.76 11.86 -16.00
C GLY A 40 -1.55 13.03 -16.60
N PRO A 41 -0.95 13.95 -17.36
CA PRO A 41 -1.67 15.10 -17.93
C PRO A 41 -2.84 14.67 -18.83
N LYS A 42 -2.64 13.61 -19.63
CA LYS A 42 -3.69 13.08 -20.52
C LYS A 42 -4.84 12.47 -19.72
N VAL A 43 -4.53 11.68 -18.68
CA VAL A 43 -5.54 11.05 -17.83
C VAL A 43 -6.31 12.11 -17.04
N VAL A 44 -5.63 13.08 -16.41
CA VAL A 44 -6.29 14.15 -15.66
C VAL A 44 -7.24 14.96 -16.57
N THR A 45 -6.79 15.32 -17.77
CA THR A 45 -7.64 16.03 -18.75
C THR A 45 -8.85 15.19 -19.16
N LYS A 46 -8.65 13.88 -19.39
CA LYS A 46 -9.72 12.97 -19.78
C LYS A 46 -10.73 12.77 -18.65
N LEU A 47 -10.27 12.62 -17.41
CA LEU A 47 -11.15 12.50 -16.24
C LEU A 47 -11.98 13.78 -16.04
N ARG A 48 -11.37 14.96 -16.23
CA ARG A 48 -12.10 16.25 -16.21
C ARG A 48 -13.17 16.35 -17.29
N SER A 49 -12.88 15.90 -18.52
CA SER A 49 -13.84 15.95 -19.64
C SER A 49 -15.06 15.07 -19.41
N TYR A 50 -14.92 13.95 -18.70
CA TYR A 50 -16.04 13.08 -18.34
C TYR A 50 -16.86 13.60 -17.15
N LYS A 51 -16.52 14.77 -16.58
CA LYS A 51 -17.14 15.32 -15.35
C LYS A 51 -17.16 14.32 -14.21
N ILE A 52 -16.11 13.50 -14.13
CA ILE A 52 -15.89 12.51 -13.07
C ILE A 52 -15.39 13.26 -11.84
N GLN A 53 -16.30 13.96 -11.14
CA GLN A 53 -15.99 14.82 -10.01
C GLN A 53 -16.52 14.19 -8.74
N GLN A 54 -15.73 14.29 -7.67
CA GLN A 54 -16.20 13.84 -6.36
C GLN A 54 -17.34 14.76 -5.89
N ILE A 55 -18.44 14.15 -5.49
CA ILE A 55 -19.53 14.84 -4.79
C ILE A 55 -19.20 14.80 -3.31
N GLU A 56 -18.80 15.92 -2.74
CA GLU A 56 -18.48 15.99 -1.32
C GLU A 56 -19.72 15.83 -0.45
N ARG A 57 -19.56 15.10 0.65
CA ARG A 57 -20.60 14.96 1.66
C ARG A 57 -20.73 16.28 2.43
N GLN A 58 -21.96 16.75 2.64
CA GLN A 58 -22.27 18.01 3.35
C GLN A 58 -21.76 18.09 4.80
N TYR A 59 -21.19 17.01 5.34
CA TYR A 59 -20.73 16.89 6.74
C TYR A 59 -19.20 17.04 6.91
N GLY A 60 -18.45 17.35 5.85
CA GLY A 60 -16.99 17.56 5.88
C GLY A 60 -16.56 18.95 6.37
N PRO A 61 -15.27 19.18 6.63
CA PRO A 61 -14.72 20.52 6.91
C PRO A 61 -15.03 21.49 5.76
N ALA A 62 -15.32 22.75 6.09
CA ALA A 62 -15.64 23.78 5.08
C ALA A 62 -14.53 24.01 4.04
N SER A 63 -13.28 23.71 4.38
CA SER A 63 -12.12 23.73 3.47
C SER A 63 -12.28 22.81 2.26
N HIS A 64 -13.04 21.74 2.37
CA HIS A 64 -13.25 20.76 1.30
C HIS A 64 -14.22 21.27 0.22
N LEU A 65 -15.05 22.26 0.52
CA LEU A 65 -15.96 22.86 -0.48
C LEU A 65 -15.20 23.50 -1.66
N SER A 66 -13.97 23.96 -1.44
CA SER A 66 -13.11 24.51 -2.51
C SER A 66 -12.57 23.44 -3.47
N LYS A 67 -12.64 22.15 -3.10
CA LYS A 67 -12.18 21.01 -3.90
C LYS A 67 -13.21 20.49 -4.88
N ASN A 68 -14.43 21.07 -4.88
CA ASN A 68 -15.48 20.72 -5.83
C ASN A 68 -14.98 20.93 -7.27
N GLY A 69 -15.09 19.89 -8.09
CA GLY A 69 -14.63 19.92 -9.48
C GLY A 69 -13.30 19.21 -9.73
N THR A 70 -12.57 18.79 -8.68
CA THR A 70 -11.38 17.96 -8.84
C THR A 70 -11.80 16.54 -9.25
N PRO A 71 -11.23 15.99 -10.35
CA PRO A 71 -11.55 14.63 -10.77
C PRO A 71 -11.02 13.60 -9.77
N THR A 72 -11.74 12.49 -9.63
CA THR A 72 -11.31 11.29 -8.89
C THR A 72 -10.94 10.15 -9.84
N MET A 73 -10.63 8.95 -9.33
CA MET A 73 -10.10 7.79 -10.06
C MET A 73 -8.66 7.98 -10.60
N GLY A 74 -7.90 8.91 -10.03
CA GLY A 74 -6.48 9.10 -10.36
C GLY A 74 -5.63 7.87 -10.03
N GLY A 75 -6.11 7.00 -9.18
CA GLY A 75 -5.48 5.72 -8.87
C GLY A 75 -5.22 4.81 -10.06
N LEU A 76 -5.92 5.00 -11.20
CA LEU A 76 -5.60 4.32 -12.45
C LEU A 76 -4.17 4.63 -12.94
N LEU A 77 -3.64 5.83 -12.65
CA LEU A 77 -2.26 6.18 -12.98
C LEU A 77 -1.28 5.30 -12.21
N ILE A 78 -1.51 5.14 -10.88
CA ILE A 78 -0.68 4.28 -10.04
C ILE A 78 -0.77 2.84 -10.54
N PHE A 79 -1.98 2.34 -10.80
CA PHE A 79 -2.22 0.97 -11.24
C PHE A 79 -1.47 0.66 -12.54
N VAL A 80 -1.65 1.47 -13.59
CA VAL A 80 -1.02 1.23 -14.89
C VAL A 80 0.50 1.33 -14.80
N SER A 81 1.03 2.38 -14.16
CA SER A 81 2.47 2.59 -14.05
C SER A 81 3.16 1.50 -13.23
N LEU A 82 2.52 1.04 -12.15
CA LEU A 82 2.99 -0.08 -11.34
C LEU A 82 3.05 -1.36 -12.17
N ILE A 83 1.93 -1.78 -12.77
CA ILE A 83 1.87 -3.05 -13.51
C ILE A 83 2.85 -3.06 -14.68
N VAL A 84 2.90 -2.00 -15.48
CA VAL A 84 3.85 -1.91 -16.62
C VAL A 84 5.29 -2.01 -16.12
N SER A 85 5.64 -1.29 -15.07
CA SER A 85 7.00 -1.31 -14.51
C SER A 85 7.36 -2.68 -13.95
N VAL A 86 6.45 -3.32 -13.20
CA VAL A 86 6.67 -4.68 -12.66
C VAL A 86 6.87 -5.68 -13.78
N LEU A 87 6.03 -5.68 -14.83
CA LEU A 87 6.17 -6.59 -15.97
C LEU A 87 7.49 -6.39 -16.72
N LEU A 88 8.01 -5.16 -16.78
CA LEU A 88 9.29 -4.88 -17.41
C LEU A 88 10.48 -5.39 -16.58
N TRP A 89 10.51 -5.11 -15.28
CA TRP A 89 11.70 -5.25 -14.45
C TRP A 89 11.73 -6.45 -13.52
N ALA A 90 10.56 -6.96 -13.05
CA ALA A 90 10.53 -8.09 -12.16
C ALA A 90 10.78 -9.43 -12.87
N ARG A 91 11.22 -10.42 -12.12
CA ARG A 91 11.28 -11.81 -12.56
C ARG A 91 9.88 -12.41 -12.54
N LEU A 92 9.37 -12.74 -13.72
CA LEU A 92 8.02 -13.27 -13.85
C LEU A 92 7.91 -14.77 -13.54
N ASP A 93 9.02 -15.44 -13.25
CA ASP A 93 9.07 -16.80 -12.71
C ASP A 93 8.89 -16.83 -11.18
N SER A 94 8.88 -15.66 -10.51
CA SER A 94 8.65 -15.56 -9.07
C SER A 94 7.15 -15.58 -8.73
N ASN A 95 6.75 -16.54 -7.92
CA ASN A 95 5.37 -16.66 -7.44
C ASN A 95 4.96 -15.46 -6.56
N TYR A 96 5.88 -14.86 -5.81
CA TYR A 96 5.61 -13.66 -5.02
C TYR A 96 5.16 -12.48 -5.89
N ILE A 97 5.76 -12.32 -7.07
CA ILE A 97 5.35 -11.27 -8.01
C ILE A 97 3.92 -11.49 -8.48
N TRP A 98 3.53 -12.73 -8.79
CA TRP A 98 2.16 -13.04 -9.22
C TRP A 98 1.14 -12.86 -8.09
N LEU A 99 1.49 -13.16 -6.83
CA LEU A 99 0.62 -12.88 -5.69
C LEU A 99 0.37 -11.38 -5.52
N LEU A 100 1.41 -10.56 -5.66
CA LEU A 100 1.31 -9.11 -5.58
C LEU A 100 0.52 -8.53 -6.77
N ILE A 101 0.74 -9.02 -7.98
CA ILE A 101 -0.05 -8.64 -9.17
C ILE A 101 -1.51 -9.05 -8.99
N PHE A 102 -1.78 -10.27 -8.53
CA PHE A 102 -3.14 -10.74 -8.25
C PHE A 102 -3.86 -9.85 -7.25
N THR A 103 -3.22 -9.52 -6.13
CA THR A 103 -3.75 -8.59 -5.12
C THR A 103 -4.02 -7.21 -5.72
N THR A 104 -3.08 -6.69 -6.51
CA THR A 104 -3.22 -5.39 -7.19
C THR A 104 -4.43 -5.38 -8.12
N VAL A 105 -4.58 -6.42 -8.94
CA VAL A 105 -5.65 -6.50 -9.95
C VAL A 105 -7.00 -6.70 -9.29
N THR A 106 -7.13 -7.64 -8.36
CA THR A 106 -8.42 -7.95 -7.73
C THR A 106 -8.96 -6.80 -6.90
N LEU A 107 -8.11 -6.19 -6.05
CA LEU A 107 -8.51 -5.05 -5.23
C LEU A 107 -8.62 -3.75 -6.07
N GLY A 108 -7.81 -3.62 -7.11
CA GLY A 108 -7.93 -2.54 -8.09
C GLY A 108 -9.28 -2.57 -8.82
N ILE A 109 -9.72 -3.75 -9.27
CA ILE A 109 -11.05 -3.93 -9.87
C ILE A 109 -12.15 -3.56 -8.87
N ALA A 110 -12.02 -4.00 -7.60
CA ALA A 110 -12.98 -3.63 -6.55
C ALA A 110 -13.08 -2.10 -6.39
N GLY A 111 -11.94 -1.41 -6.37
CA GLY A 111 -11.90 0.04 -6.28
C GLY A 111 -12.50 0.74 -7.50
N VAL A 112 -12.18 0.28 -8.72
CA VAL A 112 -12.77 0.79 -9.95
C VAL A 112 -14.30 0.62 -9.95
N MET A 113 -14.81 -0.53 -9.49
CA MET A 113 -16.25 -0.77 -9.40
C MET A 113 -16.92 0.15 -8.39
N ASP A 114 -16.27 0.43 -7.27
CA ASP A 114 -16.76 1.37 -6.26
C ASP A 114 -16.82 2.80 -6.81
N ASP A 115 -15.72 3.30 -7.35
CA ASP A 115 -15.62 4.63 -7.94
C ASP A 115 -16.59 4.79 -9.12
N TYR A 116 -16.70 3.78 -10.00
CA TYR A 116 -17.66 3.79 -11.10
C TYR A 116 -19.11 3.89 -10.60
N THR A 117 -19.44 3.17 -9.52
CA THR A 117 -20.79 3.20 -8.95
C THR A 117 -21.12 4.58 -8.37
N LYS A 118 -20.15 5.21 -7.69
CA LYS A 118 -20.29 6.58 -7.16
C LYS A 118 -20.52 7.61 -8.25
N LEU A 119 -19.78 7.51 -9.35
CA LEU A 119 -19.68 8.55 -10.35
C LEU A 119 -20.71 8.40 -11.47
N VAL A 120 -20.82 7.20 -12.06
CA VAL A 120 -21.69 6.96 -13.23
C VAL A 120 -23.11 6.69 -12.79
N LYS A 121 -23.31 5.89 -11.75
CA LYS A 121 -24.65 5.62 -11.20
C LYS A 121 -25.13 6.70 -10.24
N LYS A 122 -24.31 7.75 -9.98
CA LYS A 122 -24.60 8.85 -9.06
C LYS A 122 -25.08 8.38 -7.68
N ASN A 123 -24.55 7.24 -7.23
CA ASN A 123 -24.83 6.70 -5.91
C ASN A 123 -23.72 7.11 -4.95
N PRO A 124 -23.93 8.07 -4.04
CA PRO A 124 -22.91 8.59 -3.15
C PRO A 124 -22.37 7.55 -2.15
N GLU A 125 -23.10 6.46 -1.93
CA GLU A 125 -22.68 5.35 -1.07
C GLU A 125 -21.71 4.40 -1.76
N GLY A 126 -21.60 4.46 -3.11
CA GLY A 126 -20.76 3.58 -3.88
C GLY A 126 -21.26 2.13 -3.94
N MET A 127 -20.33 1.20 -3.97
CA MET A 127 -20.61 -0.24 -3.92
C MET A 127 -21.03 -0.65 -2.50
N LYS A 128 -21.96 -1.59 -2.39
CA LYS A 128 -22.37 -2.14 -1.07
C LYS A 128 -21.13 -2.66 -0.32
N SER A 129 -20.99 -2.26 0.95
CA SER A 129 -19.84 -2.65 1.80
C SER A 129 -19.65 -4.16 1.89
N SER A 130 -20.74 -4.95 1.82
CA SER A 130 -20.69 -6.42 1.80
C SER A 130 -20.01 -6.99 0.55
N ILE A 131 -20.22 -6.38 -0.62
CA ILE A 131 -19.58 -6.81 -1.88
C ILE A 131 -18.11 -6.44 -1.83
N LYS A 132 -17.76 -5.24 -1.38
CA LYS A 132 -16.38 -4.79 -1.19
C LYS A 132 -15.61 -5.74 -0.27
N LEU A 133 -16.21 -6.05 0.89
CA LEU A 133 -15.63 -6.99 1.83
C LEU A 133 -15.51 -8.40 1.25
N ALA A 134 -16.49 -8.88 0.48
CA ALA A 134 -16.42 -10.19 -0.16
C ALA A 134 -15.25 -10.30 -1.16
N ILE A 135 -14.98 -9.26 -1.96
CA ILE A 135 -13.83 -9.26 -2.89
C ILE A 135 -12.51 -9.20 -2.10
N GLN A 136 -12.44 -8.41 -1.03
CA GLN A 136 -11.26 -8.36 -0.16
C GLN A 136 -10.99 -9.72 0.50
N LEU A 137 -12.02 -10.38 1.03
CA LEU A 137 -11.91 -11.72 1.62
C LEU A 137 -11.54 -12.77 0.58
N PHE A 138 -12.13 -12.74 -0.62
CA PHE A 138 -11.74 -13.62 -1.71
C PHE A 138 -10.25 -13.47 -2.04
N THR A 139 -9.78 -12.23 -2.18
CA THR A 139 -8.35 -11.96 -2.43
C THR A 139 -7.48 -12.51 -1.30
N ALA A 140 -7.88 -12.27 -0.05
CA ALA A 140 -7.15 -12.75 1.12
C ALA A 140 -7.11 -14.28 1.20
N VAL A 141 -8.24 -14.96 0.95
CA VAL A 141 -8.32 -16.43 0.92
C VAL A 141 -7.40 -17.03 -0.13
N VAL A 142 -7.37 -16.47 -1.34
CA VAL A 142 -6.49 -16.97 -2.40
C VAL A 142 -5.02 -16.77 -2.05
N VAL A 143 -4.62 -15.59 -1.57
CA VAL A 143 -3.24 -15.30 -1.19
C VAL A 143 -2.81 -16.16 -0.02
N VAL A 144 -3.59 -16.21 1.05
CA VAL A 144 -3.26 -16.97 2.27
C VAL A 144 -3.31 -18.47 2.00
N GLY A 145 -4.26 -18.94 1.20
CA GLY A 145 -4.34 -20.32 0.76
C GLY A 145 -3.10 -20.74 -0.05
N TYR A 146 -2.64 -19.89 -0.96
CA TYR A 146 -1.40 -20.14 -1.70
C TYR A 146 -0.19 -20.21 -0.76
N LEU A 147 -0.05 -19.26 0.18
CA LEU A 147 1.06 -19.25 1.15
C LEU A 147 0.99 -20.42 2.13
N ALA A 148 -0.18 -20.95 2.42
CA ALA A 148 -0.37 -22.16 3.23
C ALA A 148 0.15 -23.42 2.52
N LEU A 149 -0.10 -23.51 1.20
CA LEU A 149 0.37 -24.64 0.39
C LEU A 149 1.85 -24.51 -0.01
N ASN A 150 2.36 -23.29 -0.08
CA ASN A 150 3.73 -22.95 -0.47
C ASN A 150 4.32 -21.94 0.54
N PRO A 151 4.61 -22.37 1.79
CA PRO A 151 5.05 -21.47 2.82
C PRO A 151 6.38 -20.80 2.45
N PRO A 152 6.52 -19.48 2.73
CA PRO A 152 7.75 -18.73 2.46
C PRO A 152 8.97 -19.31 3.14
N ASN A 153 8.77 -19.88 4.34
CA ASN A 153 9.72 -20.70 5.05
C ASN A 153 8.94 -21.81 5.79
N GLY A 154 9.22 -23.07 5.46
CA GLY A 154 8.46 -24.23 5.97
C GLY A 154 8.50 -24.38 7.48
N GLU A 155 9.64 -24.06 8.12
CA GLU A 155 9.81 -24.16 9.58
C GLU A 155 8.96 -23.14 10.36
N TYR A 156 8.74 -21.95 9.77
CA TYR A 156 8.04 -20.84 10.44
C TYR A 156 6.73 -20.47 9.73
N SER A 157 6.07 -21.43 9.12
CA SER A 157 4.88 -21.20 8.27
C SER A 157 3.76 -20.45 9.00
N THR A 158 3.47 -20.82 10.25
CA THR A 158 2.41 -20.25 11.10
C THR A 158 2.93 -19.39 12.25
N ALA A 159 4.25 -19.24 12.36
CA ALA A 159 4.87 -18.44 13.40
C ALA A 159 4.87 -16.96 13.08
N LEU A 160 4.59 -16.13 14.08
CA LEU A 160 4.73 -14.67 14.04
C LEU A 160 6.01 -14.24 14.73
N ILE A 161 6.71 -13.29 14.12
CA ILE A 161 7.91 -12.68 14.71
C ILE A 161 7.52 -11.39 15.41
N ILE A 162 7.95 -11.25 16.68
CA ILE A 162 7.76 -10.01 17.43
C ILE A 162 8.97 -9.10 17.19
N PRO A 163 8.78 -7.89 16.62
CA PRO A 163 9.83 -6.88 16.53
C PRO A 163 10.44 -6.60 17.91
N TYR A 164 11.72 -6.24 17.95
CA TYR A 164 12.48 -5.93 19.17
C TYR A 164 12.73 -7.10 20.15
N MET A 165 12.18 -8.30 19.91
CA MET A 165 12.37 -9.46 20.77
C MET A 165 13.13 -10.57 20.05
N SER A 166 14.35 -10.87 20.51
CA SER A 166 15.17 -11.93 19.93
C SER A 166 14.54 -13.31 20.20
N LYS A 167 14.38 -14.10 19.13
CA LYS A 167 13.90 -15.49 19.19
C LYS A 167 12.49 -15.69 19.78
N MET A 168 11.69 -14.63 19.88
CA MET A 168 10.32 -14.78 20.34
C MET A 168 9.39 -14.99 19.14
N PHE A 169 9.01 -16.25 18.95
CA PHE A 169 8.04 -16.68 17.96
C PHE A 169 6.73 -17.04 18.67
N ILE A 170 5.62 -16.56 18.15
CA ILE A 170 4.29 -16.99 18.57
C ILE A 170 3.73 -17.85 17.45
N ASP A 171 3.63 -19.15 17.66
CA ASP A 171 2.95 -20.02 16.71
C ASP A 171 1.44 -19.94 16.92
N LEU A 172 0.76 -19.40 15.95
CA LEU A 172 -0.71 -19.29 15.95
C LEU A 172 -1.39 -20.54 15.39
N SER A 173 -0.64 -21.50 14.86
CA SER A 173 -1.21 -22.69 14.21
C SER A 173 -2.34 -22.32 13.25
N VAL A 174 -3.53 -22.92 13.37
CA VAL A 174 -4.69 -22.65 12.50
C VAL A 174 -5.16 -21.20 12.57
N PHE A 175 -5.01 -20.51 13.69
CA PHE A 175 -5.42 -19.11 13.82
C PHE A 175 -4.57 -18.14 12.98
N TYR A 176 -3.38 -18.57 12.55
CA TYR A 176 -2.54 -17.77 11.65
C TYR A 176 -3.27 -17.41 10.34
N PHE A 177 -4.08 -18.32 9.80
CA PHE A 177 -4.79 -18.07 8.55
C PHE A 177 -5.83 -16.96 8.70
N ALA A 178 -6.58 -16.95 9.80
CA ALA A 178 -7.53 -15.87 10.09
C ALA A 178 -6.80 -14.53 10.32
N PHE A 179 -5.67 -14.56 11.03
CA PHE A 179 -4.82 -13.39 11.24
C PHE A 179 -4.26 -12.85 9.92
N ALA A 180 -3.73 -13.72 9.06
CA ALA A 180 -3.18 -13.34 7.75
C ALA A 180 -4.25 -12.70 6.83
N MET A 181 -5.46 -13.24 6.82
CA MET A 181 -6.59 -12.63 6.12
C MET A 181 -6.92 -11.24 6.69
N LEU A 182 -6.92 -11.10 8.03
CA LEU A 182 -7.14 -9.81 8.68
C LEU A 182 -6.05 -8.79 8.30
N VAL A 183 -4.80 -9.21 8.15
CA VAL A 183 -3.69 -8.33 7.71
C VAL A 183 -3.97 -7.75 6.33
N ILE A 184 -4.38 -8.57 5.35
CA ILE A 184 -4.68 -8.08 3.99
C ILE A 184 -5.91 -7.16 3.97
N VAL A 185 -7.01 -7.61 4.55
CA VAL A 185 -8.27 -6.85 4.58
C VAL A 185 -8.13 -5.58 5.41
N GLY A 186 -7.46 -5.69 6.56
CA GLY A 186 -7.23 -4.58 7.48
C GLY A 186 -6.38 -3.49 6.86
N SER A 187 -5.23 -3.85 6.24
CA SER A 187 -4.36 -2.87 5.57
C SER A 187 -5.01 -2.24 4.35
N SER A 188 -5.81 -3.00 3.57
CA SER A 188 -6.59 -2.47 2.45
C SER A 188 -7.56 -1.38 2.92
N ASN A 189 -8.34 -1.63 3.97
CA ASN A 189 -9.29 -0.65 4.50
C ASN A 189 -8.58 0.51 5.23
N ALA A 190 -7.46 0.25 5.93
CA ALA A 190 -6.69 1.28 6.62
C ALA A 190 -6.14 2.34 5.64
N THR A 191 -5.60 1.89 4.50
CA THR A 191 -5.13 2.80 3.46
C THR A 191 -6.29 3.59 2.84
N ASN A 192 -7.44 2.95 2.62
CA ASN A 192 -8.63 3.63 2.11
C ASN A 192 -9.17 4.70 3.09
N LEU A 193 -9.14 4.45 4.40
CA LEU A 193 -9.51 5.45 5.41
C LEU A 193 -8.53 6.63 5.48
N THR A 194 -7.26 6.41 5.13
CA THR A 194 -6.22 7.45 5.15
C THR A 194 -6.29 8.36 3.93
N ASP A 195 -6.96 7.95 2.86
CA ASP A 195 -7.11 8.74 1.61
C ASP A 195 -8.17 9.85 1.75
N GLY A 196 -7.99 10.71 2.76
CA GLY A 196 -8.92 11.83 3.05
C GLY A 196 -8.34 13.22 2.76
N LEU A 197 -7.01 13.36 2.60
CA LEU A 197 -6.32 14.62 2.30
C LEU A 197 -5.40 14.48 1.09
N ASP A 198 -5.17 15.62 0.40
CA ASP A 198 -4.37 15.71 -0.81
C ASP A 198 -2.94 15.18 -0.61
N GLY A 199 -2.61 14.00 -1.17
CA GLY A 199 -1.28 13.42 -1.07
C GLY A 199 -0.96 12.70 0.24
N LEU A 200 -1.88 12.63 1.20
CA LEU A 200 -1.61 11.99 2.49
C LEU A 200 -1.33 10.49 2.32
N ALA A 201 -2.24 9.76 1.73
CA ALA A 201 -2.13 8.30 1.57
C ALA A 201 -0.96 7.92 0.64
N SER A 202 -0.81 8.59 -0.51
CA SER A 202 0.27 8.32 -1.45
C SER A 202 1.65 8.62 -0.86
N GLY A 203 1.82 9.71 -0.11
CA GLY A 203 3.08 10.05 0.53
C GLY A 203 3.46 9.10 1.66
N CYS A 204 2.52 8.72 2.55
CA CYS A 204 2.77 7.73 3.59
C CYS A 204 3.06 6.33 3.00
N MET A 205 2.43 5.99 1.87
CA MET A 205 2.66 4.72 1.17
C MET A 205 4.11 4.59 0.68
N VAL A 206 4.75 5.68 0.24
CA VAL A 206 6.16 5.67 -0.18
C VAL A 206 7.07 5.14 0.93
N PHE A 207 6.90 5.62 2.17
CA PHE A 207 7.72 5.18 3.31
C PHE A 207 7.44 3.73 3.69
N THR A 208 6.18 3.32 3.70
CA THR A 208 5.80 1.94 4.02
C THR A 208 6.30 0.97 2.94
N ALA A 209 6.16 1.31 1.67
CA ALA A 209 6.68 0.52 0.55
C ALA A 209 8.22 0.45 0.57
N ALA A 210 8.92 1.54 0.92
CA ALA A 210 10.37 1.55 1.09
C ALA A 210 10.80 0.61 2.21
N THR A 211 10.10 0.61 3.36
CA THR A 211 10.36 -0.32 4.45
C THR A 211 10.27 -1.77 3.97
N TYR A 212 9.16 -2.15 3.35
CA TYR A 212 8.97 -3.53 2.87
C TYR A 212 9.86 -3.90 1.69
N GLY A 213 10.25 -2.94 0.85
CA GLY A 213 11.26 -3.16 -0.17
C GLY A 213 12.62 -3.51 0.42
N ILE A 214 13.07 -2.77 1.43
CA ILE A 214 14.34 -3.05 2.13
C ILE A 214 14.24 -4.39 2.89
N VAL A 215 13.16 -4.62 3.62
CA VAL A 215 12.95 -5.87 4.37
C VAL A 215 12.95 -7.09 3.43
N ALA A 216 12.30 -7.00 2.28
CA ALA A 216 12.27 -8.07 1.29
C ALA A 216 13.66 -8.36 0.72
N TYR A 217 14.46 -7.32 0.46
CA TYR A 217 15.84 -7.47 0.02
C TYR A 217 16.69 -8.20 1.07
N LEU A 218 16.55 -7.81 2.34
CA LEU A 218 17.29 -8.40 3.45
C LEU A 218 16.84 -9.84 3.74
N ALA A 219 15.54 -10.11 3.78
CA ALA A 219 14.98 -11.42 4.01
C ALA A 219 15.25 -12.41 2.84
N GLY A 220 15.35 -11.88 1.62
CA GLY A 220 15.68 -12.67 0.44
C GLY A 220 17.16 -13.04 0.29
N ASN A 221 18.05 -12.53 1.16
CA ASN A 221 19.48 -12.82 1.15
C ASN A 221 19.89 -13.56 2.42
N PHE A 222 20.43 -14.77 2.28
CA PHE A 222 20.79 -15.64 3.41
C PHE A 222 21.76 -14.96 4.40
N HIS A 223 22.80 -14.28 3.92
CA HIS A 223 23.80 -13.64 4.77
C HIS A 223 23.21 -12.47 5.58
N PHE A 224 22.40 -11.66 4.95
CA PHE A 224 21.72 -10.55 5.66
C PHE A 224 20.65 -11.06 6.62
N ALA A 225 19.88 -12.07 6.23
CA ALA A 225 18.86 -12.67 7.09
C ALA A 225 19.50 -13.29 8.34
N ASP A 226 20.60 -14.05 8.19
CA ASP A 226 21.33 -14.64 9.34
C ASP A 226 21.97 -13.56 10.22
N TYR A 227 22.62 -12.53 9.63
CA TYR A 227 23.20 -11.42 10.38
C TYR A 227 22.17 -10.66 11.20
N LEU A 228 20.98 -10.42 10.64
CA LEU A 228 19.89 -9.69 11.29
C LEU A 228 19.01 -10.58 12.15
N LYS A 229 19.21 -11.90 12.11
CA LYS A 229 18.37 -12.90 12.80
C LYS A 229 16.89 -12.82 12.42
N ILE A 230 16.61 -12.46 11.16
CA ILE A 230 15.27 -12.52 10.59
C ILE A 230 15.08 -13.83 9.81
N ILE A 231 13.84 -14.20 9.53
CA ILE A 231 13.56 -15.39 8.72
C ILE A 231 14.10 -15.20 7.31
N TYR A 232 14.94 -16.15 6.86
CA TYR A 232 15.35 -16.20 5.46
C TYR A 232 14.17 -16.71 4.61
N VAL A 233 13.82 -15.95 3.57
CA VAL A 233 12.74 -16.28 2.63
C VAL A 233 13.32 -16.33 1.22
N PRO A 234 13.57 -17.55 0.68
CA PRO A 234 14.11 -17.69 -0.67
C PRO A 234 13.24 -16.99 -1.71
N GLY A 235 13.86 -16.18 -2.57
CA GLY A 235 13.15 -15.46 -3.64
C GLY A 235 12.41 -14.19 -3.24
N ALA A 236 12.32 -13.85 -1.95
CA ALA A 236 11.65 -12.63 -1.49
C ALA A 236 12.30 -11.34 -2.03
N GLY A 237 13.58 -11.40 -2.42
CA GLY A 237 14.28 -10.26 -3.02
C GLY A 237 13.58 -9.67 -4.24
N GLU A 238 12.77 -10.42 -4.98
CA GLU A 238 11.99 -9.91 -6.11
C GLU A 238 10.88 -8.95 -5.68
N ILE A 239 10.35 -9.11 -4.45
CA ILE A 239 9.37 -8.18 -3.87
C ILE A 239 9.96 -6.75 -3.80
N THR A 240 11.29 -6.61 -3.63
CA THR A 240 11.97 -5.31 -3.64
C THR A 240 11.75 -4.57 -4.96
N VAL A 241 11.79 -5.28 -6.09
CA VAL A 241 11.55 -4.68 -7.41
C VAL A 241 10.10 -4.20 -7.54
N PHE A 242 9.15 -4.99 -7.03
CA PHE A 242 7.73 -4.61 -7.00
C PHE A 242 7.51 -3.37 -6.11
N MET A 243 8.10 -3.36 -4.90
CA MET A 243 8.00 -2.21 -4.00
C MET A 243 8.66 -0.96 -4.61
N GLY A 244 9.77 -1.13 -5.33
CA GLY A 244 10.38 -0.04 -6.09
C GLY A 244 9.41 0.55 -7.13
N ALA A 245 8.77 -0.28 -7.93
CA ALA A 245 7.77 0.17 -8.89
C ALA A 245 6.60 0.88 -8.20
N LEU A 246 6.16 0.39 -7.02
CA LEU A 246 5.12 1.00 -6.21
C LEU A 246 5.52 2.40 -5.72
N ILE A 247 6.74 2.53 -5.20
CA ILE A 247 7.31 3.83 -4.76
C ILE A 247 7.29 4.83 -5.91
N GLY A 248 7.82 4.44 -7.08
CA GLY A 248 7.87 5.33 -8.24
C GLY A 248 6.48 5.74 -8.73
N ALA A 249 5.52 4.81 -8.76
CA ALA A 249 4.14 5.10 -9.14
C ALA A 249 3.46 6.07 -8.15
N CYS A 250 3.64 5.85 -6.82
CA CYS A 250 3.10 6.74 -5.79
C CYS A 250 3.74 8.13 -5.84
N MET A 251 5.07 8.23 -6.03
CA MET A 251 5.76 9.52 -6.17
C MET A 251 5.32 10.26 -7.43
N GLY A 252 5.18 9.56 -8.56
CA GLY A 252 4.68 10.16 -9.79
C GLY A 252 3.23 10.63 -9.66
N PHE A 253 2.39 9.87 -8.96
CA PHE A 253 1.02 10.28 -8.66
C PHE A 253 0.97 11.48 -7.73
N LEU A 254 1.83 11.52 -6.71
CA LEU A 254 1.93 12.63 -5.76
C LEU A 254 2.23 13.97 -6.46
N TRP A 255 2.91 13.97 -7.60
CA TRP A 255 3.13 15.15 -8.42
C TRP A 255 1.83 15.86 -8.82
N PHE A 256 0.76 15.09 -9.06
CA PHE A 256 -0.56 15.62 -9.43
C PHE A 256 -1.52 15.69 -8.23
N ASN A 257 -1.27 14.91 -7.19
CA ASN A 257 -2.16 14.78 -6.03
C ASN A 257 -1.68 15.60 -4.82
N SER A 258 -0.48 16.23 -4.86
CA SER A 258 -0.04 17.16 -3.81
C SER A 258 -0.96 18.39 -3.73
N TYR A 259 -1.09 18.94 -2.52
CA TYR A 259 -1.97 20.09 -2.27
C TYR A 259 -1.56 21.34 -3.07
N PRO A 260 -2.48 22.03 -3.76
CA PRO A 260 -3.86 21.63 -4.04
C PRO A 260 -3.95 20.57 -5.14
N ALA A 261 -4.67 19.47 -4.90
CA ALA A 261 -4.69 18.32 -5.79
C ALA A 261 -5.35 18.62 -7.14
N GLN A 262 -4.73 18.15 -8.22
CA GLN A 262 -5.28 18.17 -9.56
C GLN A 262 -6.17 16.97 -9.86
N VAL A 263 -6.00 15.88 -9.09
CA VAL A 263 -6.75 14.63 -9.19
C VAL A 263 -6.70 13.89 -7.84
N PHE A 264 -7.84 13.32 -7.44
CA PHE A 264 -7.93 12.47 -6.25
C PHE A 264 -7.65 11.01 -6.57
N MET A 265 -7.13 10.29 -5.56
CA MET A 265 -6.74 8.89 -5.67
C MET A 265 -7.94 7.99 -5.94
N GLY A 266 -8.96 8.07 -5.10
CA GLY A 266 -10.14 7.24 -5.12
C GLY A 266 -9.91 5.81 -4.61
N ASP A 267 -11.01 5.07 -4.48
CA ASP A 267 -10.98 3.69 -4.01
C ASP A 267 -10.22 2.76 -4.98
N THR A 268 -10.09 3.19 -6.24
CA THR A 268 -9.36 2.48 -7.31
C THR A 268 -7.95 2.08 -6.89
N SER A 269 -7.22 2.94 -6.16
CA SER A 269 -5.86 2.57 -5.71
C SER A 269 -5.71 2.43 -4.21
N SER A 270 -6.45 3.16 -3.40
CA SER A 270 -6.30 3.08 -1.95
C SER A 270 -6.51 1.66 -1.43
N LEU A 271 -7.44 0.89 -2.02
CA LEU A 271 -7.69 -0.50 -1.64
C LEU A 271 -6.54 -1.44 -1.98
N PHE A 272 -6.03 -1.39 -3.24
CA PHE A 272 -4.97 -2.32 -3.60
C PHE A 272 -3.62 -1.94 -2.97
N LEU A 273 -3.33 -0.66 -2.77
CA LEU A 273 -2.10 -0.21 -2.13
C LEU A 273 -1.95 -0.85 -0.73
N GLY A 274 -2.99 -0.77 0.08
CA GLY A 274 -2.98 -1.41 1.39
C GLY A 274 -2.92 -2.93 1.33
N GLY A 275 -3.72 -3.56 0.44
CA GLY A 275 -3.72 -5.01 0.27
C GLY A 275 -2.37 -5.56 -0.20
N VAL A 276 -1.69 -4.85 -1.10
CA VAL A 276 -0.34 -5.19 -1.58
C VAL A 276 0.69 -5.15 -0.45
N ILE A 277 0.66 -4.12 0.40
CA ILE A 277 1.56 -4.04 1.56
C ILE A 277 1.28 -5.17 2.55
N GLY A 278 -0.01 -5.46 2.83
CA GLY A 278 -0.40 -6.60 3.66
C GLY A 278 0.09 -7.94 3.09
N THR A 279 -0.07 -8.16 1.78
CA THR A 279 0.43 -9.34 1.08
C THR A 279 1.95 -9.43 1.14
N ALA A 280 2.66 -8.32 0.94
CA ALA A 280 4.12 -8.30 1.04
C ALA A 280 4.60 -8.64 2.46
N ALA A 281 3.93 -8.12 3.49
CA ALA A 281 4.25 -8.42 4.90
C ALA A 281 4.16 -9.92 5.20
N LEU A 282 3.13 -10.59 4.69
CA LEU A 282 2.97 -12.04 4.81
C LEU A 282 4.05 -12.81 4.04
N CYS A 283 4.36 -12.39 2.81
CA CYS A 283 5.39 -13.02 1.99
C CYS A 283 6.78 -12.96 2.61
N VAL A 284 7.13 -11.87 3.32
CA VAL A 284 8.43 -11.72 3.99
C VAL A 284 8.41 -12.13 5.46
N LYS A 285 7.29 -12.65 5.98
CA LYS A 285 7.12 -13.07 7.39
C LYS A 285 7.44 -11.95 8.39
N GLN A 286 6.97 -10.73 8.11
CA GLN A 286 7.17 -9.56 8.96
C GLN A 286 5.83 -8.82 9.19
N GLU A 287 4.82 -9.56 9.60
CA GLU A 287 3.44 -9.08 9.79
C GLU A 287 3.36 -8.06 10.93
N PHE A 288 4.02 -8.31 12.05
CA PHE A 288 4.04 -7.38 13.18
C PHE A 288 4.89 -6.13 12.96
N LEU A 289 5.69 -6.10 11.90
CA LEU A 289 6.37 -4.89 11.49
C LEU A 289 5.40 -3.90 10.84
N LEU A 290 4.29 -4.39 10.27
CA LEU A 290 3.31 -3.57 9.54
C LEU A 290 2.67 -2.48 10.41
N PRO A 291 2.23 -2.73 11.67
CA PRO A 291 1.75 -1.69 12.57
C PRO A 291 2.77 -0.57 12.85
N ILE A 292 4.07 -0.84 12.72
CA ILE A 292 5.11 0.17 12.90
C ILE A 292 5.36 0.88 11.58
N ALA A 293 5.72 0.15 10.52
CA ALA A 293 6.02 0.72 9.20
C ALA A 293 4.83 1.46 8.58
N GLY A 294 3.63 0.92 8.76
CA GLY A 294 2.36 1.52 8.33
C GLY A 294 1.61 2.25 9.45
N GLY A 295 2.32 2.71 10.49
CA GLY A 295 1.71 3.23 11.70
C GLY A 295 0.76 4.42 11.48
N ILE A 296 0.95 5.21 10.44
CA ILE A 296 -0.01 6.25 10.04
C ILE A 296 -1.36 5.62 9.67
N PHE A 297 -1.37 4.60 8.84
CA PHE A 297 -2.60 3.89 8.43
C PHE A 297 -3.30 3.25 9.63
N VAL A 298 -2.51 2.69 10.57
CA VAL A 298 -3.02 2.15 11.82
C VAL A 298 -3.63 3.24 12.70
N LEU A 299 -2.94 4.38 12.87
CA LEU A 299 -3.41 5.51 13.68
C LEU A 299 -4.74 6.04 13.16
N GLU A 300 -4.88 6.20 11.84
CA GLU A 300 -6.13 6.61 11.19
C GLU A 300 -7.26 5.62 11.49
N THR A 301 -7.00 4.33 11.28
CA THR A 301 -8.01 3.28 11.51
C THR A 301 -8.41 3.18 12.97
N VAL A 302 -7.43 3.16 13.89
CA VAL A 302 -7.67 3.09 15.33
C VAL A 302 -8.46 4.31 15.81
N SER A 303 -8.19 5.50 15.27
CA SER A 303 -8.95 6.71 15.61
C SER A 303 -10.45 6.57 15.27
N VAL A 304 -10.77 5.94 14.12
CA VAL A 304 -12.15 5.66 13.72
C VAL A 304 -12.79 4.61 14.66
N MET A 305 -12.06 3.54 14.95
CA MET A 305 -12.58 2.48 15.84
C MET A 305 -12.84 3.03 17.25
N LEU A 306 -11.92 3.82 17.81
CA LEU A 306 -12.09 4.45 19.12
C LEU A 306 -13.25 5.45 19.12
N GLN A 307 -13.37 6.27 18.08
CA GLN A 307 -14.47 7.22 17.93
C GLN A 307 -15.83 6.50 17.92
N MET A 308 -15.96 5.44 17.11
CA MET A 308 -17.19 4.66 16.99
C MET A 308 -17.54 3.93 18.29
N GLY A 309 -16.53 3.31 18.94
CA GLY A 309 -16.69 2.64 20.23
C GLY A 309 -17.16 3.61 21.31
N TYR A 310 -16.44 4.73 21.45
CA TYR A 310 -16.77 5.76 22.45
C TYR A 310 -18.15 6.38 22.22
N PHE A 311 -18.49 6.69 20.96
CA PHE A 311 -19.79 7.25 20.59
C PHE A 311 -20.96 6.32 20.97
N LYS A 312 -20.81 5.01 20.74
CA LYS A 312 -21.81 4.00 21.13
C LYS A 312 -21.93 3.87 22.65
N LEU A 313 -20.79 3.78 23.36
CA LEU A 313 -20.75 3.61 24.81
C LEU A 313 -21.27 4.84 25.58
N THR A 314 -21.08 6.03 25.04
CA THR A 314 -21.46 7.29 25.69
C THR A 314 -22.75 7.92 25.15
N HIS A 315 -23.51 7.15 24.36
CA HIS A 315 -24.77 7.60 23.76
C HIS A 315 -24.65 8.94 23.01
N GLY A 316 -23.62 9.10 22.17
CA GLY A 316 -23.51 10.24 21.25
C GLY A 316 -22.39 11.23 21.54
N LYS A 317 -21.57 11.05 22.60
CA LYS A 317 -20.39 11.90 22.82
C LYS A 317 -19.26 11.51 21.86
N ARG A 318 -18.52 12.52 21.40
CA ARG A 318 -17.37 12.34 20.50
C ARG A 318 -16.07 12.38 21.30
N LEU A 319 -15.15 11.43 21.02
CA LEU A 319 -13.79 11.43 21.57
C LEU A 319 -12.90 12.46 20.83
N PHE A 320 -12.92 12.39 19.51
CA PHE A 320 -12.27 13.36 18.60
C PHE A 320 -13.32 14.30 18.01
N LYS A 321 -12.93 15.50 17.60
CA LYS A 321 -13.83 16.42 16.87
C LYS A 321 -14.44 15.76 15.64
N MET A 322 -13.60 14.98 14.92
CA MET A 322 -13.96 14.13 13.80
C MET A 322 -12.94 12.99 13.68
N ALA A 323 -13.35 11.85 13.12
CA ALA A 323 -12.48 10.74 12.74
C ALA A 323 -12.70 10.46 11.23
N PRO A 324 -11.65 10.04 10.51
CA PRO A 324 -10.26 9.74 10.94
C PRO A 324 -9.51 10.95 11.52
N ILE A 325 -8.35 10.70 12.17
CA ILE A 325 -7.69 11.69 13.03
C ILE A 325 -7.13 12.91 12.26
N HIS A 326 -6.84 12.79 10.95
CA HIS A 326 -6.43 13.93 10.14
C HIS A 326 -7.49 15.04 10.15
N HIS A 327 -8.79 14.70 10.08
CA HIS A 327 -9.88 15.68 10.17
C HIS A 327 -9.97 16.35 11.56
N HIS A 328 -9.58 15.63 12.62
CA HIS A 328 -9.49 16.24 13.95
C HIS A 328 -8.52 17.40 13.96
N PHE A 329 -7.34 17.24 13.34
CA PHE A 329 -6.35 18.32 13.27
C PHE A 329 -6.81 19.49 12.41
N GLU A 330 -7.50 19.23 11.29
CA GLU A 330 -8.09 20.29 10.47
C GLU A 330 -9.12 21.12 11.27
N LEU A 331 -10.03 20.43 12.00
CA LEU A 331 -11.02 21.08 12.86
C LEU A 331 -10.42 21.75 14.12
N MET A 332 -9.15 21.48 14.42
CA MET A 332 -8.37 22.25 15.40
C MET A 332 -7.76 23.53 14.81
N GLY A 333 -7.94 23.79 13.51
CA GLY A 333 -7.42 24.96 12.81
C GLY A 333 -6.02 24.78 12.21
N VAL A 334 -5.50 23.55 12.14
CA VAL A 334 -4.22 23.28 11.47
C VAL A 334 -4.47 23.23 9.95
N PRO A 335 -3.77 24.05 9.14
CA PRO A 335 -3.93 24.02 7.68
C PRO A 335 -3.60 22.63 7.09
N GLU A 336 -4.37 22.19 6.11
CA GLU A 336 -4.24 20.88 5.47
C GLU A 336 -2.80 20.54 5.04
N PRO A 337 -2.05 21.41 4.32
CA PRO A 337 -0.67 21.09 3.92
C PRO A 337 0.24 20.80 5.12
N LYS A 338 -0.01 21.48 6.24
CA LYS A 338 0.78 21.30 7.46
C LYS A 338 0.46 19.95 8.14
N VAL A 339 -0.80 19.51 8.10
CA VAL A 339 -1.20 18.17 8.57
C VAL A 339 -0.48 17.12 7.74
N ILE A 340 -0.58 17.21 6.41
CA ILE A 340 0.02 16.25 5.46
C ILE A 340 1.53 16.11 5.70
N VAL A 341 2.27 17.22 5.73
CA VAL A 341 3.73 17.20 5.92
C VAL A 341 4.11 16.59 7.27
N ARG A 342 3.37 16.90 8.34
CA ARG A 342 3.60 16.31 9.66
C ARG A 342 3.40 14.79 9.66
N PHE A 343 2.37 14.30 8.96
CA PHE A 343 2.13 12.86 8.81
C PHE A 343 3.23 12.19 8.00
N TRP A 344 3.76 12.83 6.95
CA TRP A 344 4.91 12.32 6.22
C TRP A 344 6.16 12.24 7.08
N ILE A 345 6.43 13.28 7.91
CA ILE A 345 7.56 13.26 8.86
C ILE A 345 7.41 12.09 9.82
N VAL A 346 6.22 11.90 10.42
CA VAL A 346 5.96 10.76 11.31
C VAL A 346 6.10 9.44 10.56
N GLY A 347 5.59 9.33 9.32
CA GLY A 347 5.74 8.15 8.47
C GLY A 347 7.20 7.81 8.19
N ALA A 348 8.04 8.82 7.89
CA ALA A 348 9.48 8.64 7.71
C ALA A 348 10.17 8.17 9.01
N MET A 349 9.80 8.73 10.17
CA MET A 349 10.34 8.29 11.46
C MET A 349 9.92 6.87 11.80
N LEU A 350 8.68 6.48 11.50
CA LEU A 350 8.19 5.12 11.69
C LEU A 350 8.90 4.12 10.75
N MET A 351 9.22 4.50 9.52
CA MET A 351 10.08 3.72 8.63
C MET A 351 11.44 3.45 9.28
N LEU A 352 12.11 4.50 9.78
CA LEU A 352 13.41 4.34 10.45
C LEU A 352 13.31 3.46 11.68
N LEU A 353 12.27 3.63 12.49
CA LEU A 353 12.01 2.82 13.68
C LEU A 353 11.77 1.34 13.30
N ALA A 354 10.98 1.09 12.26
CA ALA A 354 10.73 -0.25 11.74
C ALA A 354 12.03 -0.93 11.26
N LEU A 355 12.87 -0.21 10.51
CA LEU A 355 14.15 -0.74 10.05
C LEU A 355 15.14 -0.95 11.20
N ALA A 356 15.18 -0.04 12.20
CA ALA A 356 16.00 -0.20 13.40
C ALA A 356 15.62 -1.45 14.20
N SER A 357 14.33 -1.82 14.23
CA SER A 357 13.84 -3.01 14.94
C SER A 357 14.45 -4.32 14.41
N LEU A 358 14.88 -4.35 13.16
CA LEU A 358 15.48 -5.54 12.54
C LEU A 358 16.81 -5.96 13.22
N LYS A 359 17.55 -5.02 13.81
CA LYS A 359 18.83 -5.30 14.45
C LYS A 359 18.75 -5.38 15.98
N ILE A 360 17.74 -4.77 16.58
CA ILE A 360 17.54 -4.80 18.04
C ILE A 360 16.85 -6.13 18.41
N ARG A 361 17.63 -7.24 18.31
CA ARG A 361 17.15 -8.59 18.62
C ARG A 361 18.20 -9.36 19.39
#